data_3ccfceddd45d65052c314fc7d978a294
#
_entry.id   3ccfceddd45d65052c314fc7d978a294
#
_cell.length_a   1.000
_cell.length_b   1.000
_cell.length_c   1.000
_cell.angle_alpha   90.00
_cell.angle_beta   90.00
_cell.angle_gamma   90.00
#
_symmetry.space_group_name_H-M   'P 1'
#
loop_
_entity.id
_entity.type
_entity.pdbx_description
1 polymer ?
#
loop_
_entity_poly.entity_id
_entity_poly.type
_entity_poly.pdbx_seq_one_letter_code
_entity_poly.pdbx_strand_id
1 'polypeptide(L)'
;MIERRLIGSALFCLFFLGGMAQEQRYNGYPSREGNIDIKENFADPPKGYGNIPFYWWNGDSLNRERLQEQLQILSEASTDGFSVSYIHSHPLVDVKLNSNGYGGFGKADPGTPGFFTDRWWETWNWFSGKCADAGVGLGLGLDDYVLGWTKNGYYVDEIWNDTRFANYQGRLRLEQYVVKPSAILNIQLPQKTISVIAYPDKIDLTDKISDNRLTWKSPSAKEQRVYIVYTQPSCELHPDYGKRLVNVYFNRFEEKLDTHGRKGMNFFFQDELHYDLSMHSWAEDMPEEFMKRKGYSILPYLPALFENIGDITPKIRLDYAEVVTHLSEERYFKPIFDWHNERGLIYGCDNNGRGLEPLQYLDYFRMISWFTAPGNDAPAKGSSFRQTKVSSSITHLYQRPRTWLEAFHSMGWDSNGEWLTSQLEHHMIAGGNLLCLHGLYYSTHGGWWEWAPPCFHFRMPYWPHMKKWLKYAERLSFLLSQGVHVCDIAVLYPTESMQAYPDANPDVMWNVTDQLSEVGLDYDYIDFHSLQKAEIENGSLSVSGEKYKVLILPDTKALHH
;
A
#
# COMPACT_ATOMS: atom_id res chain seq x y z
N MET A 1 -22.18 -65.21 -15.66
CA MET A 1 -22.02 -65.14 -17.13
C MET A 1 -22.27 -63.73 -17.57
N ILE A 2 -21.35 -63.23 -18.32
CA ILE A 2 -21.31 -61.90 -19.01
C ILE A 2 -20.72 -60.78 -18.13
N GLU A 3 -19.40 -60.68 -18.20
CA GLU A 3 -18.59 -59.54 -17.91
C GLU A 3 -19.00 -58.33 -18.78
N ARG A 4 -19.16 -57.18 -18.19
CA ARG A 4 -19.11 -55.91 -18.91
C ARG A 4 -17.92 -55.09 -18.39
N ARG A 5 -16.86 -55.06 -19.20
CA ARG A 5 -15.77 -54.11 -19.09
C ARG A 5 -16.29 -52.73 -19.41
N LEU A 6 -16.21 -51.84 -18.47
CA LEU A 6 -16.32 -50.38 -18.68
C LEU A 6 -14.92 -49.83 -18.94
N ILE A 7 -14.68 -49.50 -20.19
CA ILE A 7 -13.50 -48.70 -20.58
C ILE A 7 -13.82 -47.24 -20.24
N GLY A 8 -13.22 -46.77 -19.19
CA GLY A 8 -13.23 -45.34 -18.85
C GLY A 8 -12.18 -44.62 -19.69
N SER A 9 -12.64 -43.90 -20.72
CA SER A 9 -11.79 -42.96 -21.45
C SER A 9 -11.51 -41.76 -20.55
N ALA A 10 -10.32 -41.72 -19.94
CA ALA A 10 -9.81 -40.50 -19.32
C ALA A 10 -9.41 -39.54 -20.46
N LEU A 11 -10.26 -38.57 -20.72
CA LEU A 11 -9.91 -37.42 -21.54
C LEU A 11 -8.94 -36.56 -20.72
N PHE A 12 -7.66 -36.72 -20.94
CA PHE A 12 -6.63 -35.78 -20.50
C PHE A 12 -6.80 -34.52 -21.37
N CYS A 13 -7.51 -33.54 -20.87
CA CYS A 13 -7.44 -32.18 -21.40
C CYS A 13 -6.04 -31.64 -21.05
N LEU A 14 -5.08 -31.86 -21.93
CA LEU A 14 -3.87 -31.06 -22.00
C LEU A 14 -4.29 -29.64 -22.37
N PHE A 15 -4.54 -28.82 -21.37
CA PHE A 15 -4.43 -27.38 -21.53
C PHE A 15 -2.97 -27.10 -21.86
N PHE A 16 -2.65 -27.03 -23.15
CA PHE A 16 -1.55 -26.23 -23.61
C PHE A 16 -1.88 -24.78 -23.22
N LEU A 17 -1.50 -24.39 -22.01
CA LEU A 17 -1.15 -23.02 -21.74
C LEU A 17 0.03 -22.73 -22.68
N GLY A 18 -0.28 -22.29 -23.88
CA GLY A 18 0.62 -21.52 -24.68
C GLY A 18 0.93 -20.27 -23.84
N GLY A 19 1.89 -20.40 -22.95
CA GLY A 19 2.60 -19.24 -22.45
C GLY A 19 3.12 -18.56 -23.70
N MET A 20 2.46 -17.52 -24.18
CA MET A 20 3.17 -16.47 -24.87
C MET A 20 4.28 -16.13 -23.89
N ALA A 21 5.52 -16.45 -24.27
CA ALA A 21 6.68 -15.95 -23.55
C ALA A 21 6.42 -14.45 -23.49
N GLN A 22 6.04 -13.98 -22.33
CA GLN A 22 5.85 -12.56 -22.09
C GLN A 22 7.19 -11.98 -22.45
N GLU A 23 7.24 -11.16 -23.48
CA GLU A 23 8.48 -10.57 -23.99
C GLU A 23 9.14 -9.95 -22.77
N GLN A 24 10.30 -10.52 -22.37
CA GLN A 24 10.91 -10.17 -21.09
C GLN A 24 11.20 -8.68 -21.12
N ARG A 25 10.37 -7.91 -20.45
CA ARG A 25 10.45 -6.44 -20.41
C ARG A 25 11.72 -5.97 -19.73
N TYR A 26 12.33 -6.88 -18.98
CA TYR A 26 13.33 -6.57 -18.00
C TYR A 26 14.74 -6.69 -18.55
N ASN A 27 15.42 -5.57 -18.63
CA ASN A 27 16.88 -5.55 -18.80
C ASN A 27 17.61 -5.07 -17.53
N GLY A 28 16.94 -4.85 -16.52
CA GLY A 28 17.43 -4.43 -15.23
C GLY A 28 16.33 -4.74 -14.29
N TYR A 29 15.87 -4.02 -13.52
CA TYR A 29 14.86 -4.37 -12.67
C TYR A 29 14.38 -3.69 -11.50
N PRO A 30 13.63 -4.20 -10.53
CA PRO A 30 14.07 -5.21 -9.54
C PRO A 30 13.88 -6.66 -10.01
N SER A 31 14.79 -7.57 -9.62
CA SER A 31 14.68 -8.99 -9.90
C SER A 31 13.63 -9.67 -9.02
N ARG A 32 12.93 -10.66 -9.61
CA ARG A 32 11.99 -11.53 -8.91
C ARG A 32 12.56 -12.93 -8.65
N GLU A 33 13.79 -13.20 -9.11
CA GLU A 33 14.40 -14.50 -8.97
C GLU A 33 14.87 -14.75 -7.54
N GLY A 34 14.44 -15.87 -6.97
CA GLY A 34 14.73 -16.26 -5.60
C GLY A 34 15.48 -17.58 -5.45
N ASN A 35 15.98 -18.17 -6.57
CA ASN A 35 16.63 -19.48 -6.58
C ASN A 35 17.93 -19.50 -7.40
N ILE A 36 18.63 -18.39 -7.45
CA ILE A 36 19.94 -18.29 -8.13
C ILE A 36 21.02 -18.87 -7.23
N ASP A 37 21.98 -19.61 -7.79
CA ASP A 37 23.10 -20.16 -7.03
C ASP A 37 23.93 -19.05 -6.37
N ILE A 38 23.94 -19.06 -5.04
CA ILE A 38 24.61 -18.03 -4.24
C ILE A 38 26.12 -18.13 -4.39
N LYS A 39 26.68 -19.35 -4.40
CA LYS A 39 28.14 -19.55 -4.40
C LYS A 39 28.78 -19.01 -5.67
N GLU A 40 28.13 -19.18 -6.79
CA GLU A 40 28.64 -18.74 -8.09
C GLU A 40 28.45 -17.23 -8.29
N ASN A 41 27.38 -16.65 -7.73
CA ASN A 41 26.93 -15.30 -8.05
C ASN A 41 27.13 -14.26 -6.92
N PHE A 42 27.56 -14.65 -5.71
CA PHE A 42 27.68 -13.71 -4.59
C PHE A 42 28.71 -12.61 -4.81
N ALA A 43 29.85 -12.94 -5.45
CA ALA A 43 30.91 -11.96 -5.68
C ALA A 43 30.47 -10.86 -6.67
N ASP A 44 29.70 -11.25 -7.68
CA ASP A 44 29.15 -10.37 -8.70
C ASP A 44 27.70 -10.78 -9.01
N PRO A 45 26.74 -10.28 -8.21
CA PRO A 45 25.33 -10.62 -8.37
C PRO A 45 24.80 -10.26 -9.76
N PRO A 46 23.86 -11.05 -10.28
CA PRO A 46 23.17 -10.65 -11.51
C PRO A 46 22.40 -9.35 -11.28
N LYS A 47 22.08 -8.68 -12.38
CA LYS A 47 21.31 -7.42 -12.31
C LYS A 47 19.98 -7.58 -11.57
N GLY A 48 19.57 -6.54 -10.83
CA GLY A 48 18.30 -6.43 -10.18
C GLY A 48 18.27 -6.63 -8.67
N TYR A 49 19.43 -6.72 -8.09
CA TYR A 49 19.60 -6.72 -6.63
C TYR A 49 20.31 -5.45 -6.12
N GLY A 50 20.77 -4.60 -7.04
CA GLY A 50 21.34 -3.31 -6.72
C GLY A 50 20.30 -2.29 -6.26
N ASN A 51 20.79 -1.11 -5.89
CA ASN A 51 19.97 0.00 -5.44
C ASN A 51 19.03 0.51 -6.54
N ILE A 52 17.80 0.88 -6.17
CA ILE A 52 16.79 1.50 -7.04
C ILE A 52 16.39 2.85 -6.44
N PRO A 53 17.29 3.83 -6.42
CA PRO A 53 17.09 5.07 -5.68
C PRO A 53 15.94 5.90 -6.22
N PHE A 54 15.33 6.71 -5.35
CA PHE A 54 14.57 7.86 -5.80
C PHE A 54 15.45 8.75 -6.67
N TYR A 55 14.93 9.13 -7.82
CA TYR A 55 15.57 10.04 -8.75
C TYR A 55 14.65 11.22 -9.05
N TRP A 56 14.86 12.27 -8.29
CA TRP A 56 14.07 13.49 -8.37
C TRP A 56 14.40 14.28 -9.62
N TRP A 57 13.48 14.28 -10.57
CA TRP A 57 13.58 15.10 -11.77
C TRP A 57 12.99 16.49 -11.48
N ASN A 58 13.80 17.35 -10.95
CA ASN A 58 13.43 18.68 -10.46
C ASN A 58 14.44 19.75 -10.86
N GLY A 59 14.10 21.00 -10.60
CA GLY A 59 14.95 22.17 -10.78
C GLY A 59 15.01 22.60 -12.23
N ASP A 60 15.99 22.13 -12.98
CA ASP A 60 16.21 22.51 -14.37
C ASP A 60 15.30 21.76 -15.35
N SER A 61 15.10 22.35 -16.52
CA SER A 61 14.49 21.66 -17.68
C SER A 61 15.22 20.35 -18.00
N LEU A 62 14.47 19.31 -18.34
CA LEU A 62 15.07 18.04 -18.74
C LEU A 62 15.87 18.19 -20.03
N ASN A 63 17.10 17.70 -20.00
CA ASN A 63 18.04 17.68 -21.10
C ASN A 63 18.55 16.26 -21.32
N ARG A 64 18.48 15.75 -22.55
CA ARG A 64 18.81 14.36 -22.88
C ARG A 64 20.29 14.05 -22.67
N GLU A 65 21.18 14.98 -22.98
CA GLU A 65 22.61 14.81 -22.78
C GLU A 65 22.94 14.66 -21.30
N ARG A 66 22.35 15.47 -20.43
CA ARG A 66 22.51 15.38 -18.98
C ARG A 66 21.93 14.09 -18.42
N LEU A 67 20.76 13.66 -18.86
CA LEU A 67 20.16 12.38 -18.46
C LEU A 67 21.05 11.20 -18.88
N GLN A 68 21.61 11.23 -20.09
CA GLN A 68 22.53 10.20 -20.60
C GLN A 68 23.82 10.13 -19.77
N GLU A 69 24.42 11.29 -19.45
CA GLU A 69 25.62 11.39 -18.62
C GLU A 69 25.36 10.84 -17.21
N GLN A 70 24.25 11.23 -16.60
CA GLN A 70 23.88 10.75 -15.26
C GLN A 70 23.59 9.24 -15.26
N LEU A 71 22.88 8.72 -16.25
CA LEU A 71 22.65 7.29 -16.42
C LEU A 71 23.98 6.53 -16.47
N GLN A 72 24.95 6.99 -17.24
CA GLN A 72 26.27 6.34 -17.32
C GLN A 72 26.98 6.32 -15.98
N ILE A 73 27.05 7.43 -15.26
CA ILE A 73 27.72 7.53 -13.95
C ILE A 73 27.08 6.61 -12.93
N LEU A 74 25.75 6.55 -12.91
CA LEU A 74 24.98 5.83 -11.89
C LEU A 74 24.94 4.33 -12.17
N SER A 75 24.80 3.91 -13.43
CA SER A 75 24.79 2.48 -13.80
C SER A 75 26.12 1.75 -13.51
N GLU A 76 27.23 2.49 -13.36
CA GLU A 76 28.54 1.95 -12.97
C GLU A 76 28.67 1.71 -11.46
N ALA A 77 27.62 2.00 -10.67
CA ALA A 77 27.69 2.04 -9.20
C ALA A 77 26.64 1.13 -8.54
N SER A 78 26.44 -0.10 -9.03
CA SER A 78 25.42 -1.02 -8.50
C SER A 78 24.04 -0.37 -8.33
N THR A 79 23.67 0.47 -9.29
CA THR A 79 22.35 1.05 -9.46
C THR A 79 21.63 0.28 -10.55
N ASP A 80 20.59 -0.45 -10.19
CA ASP A 80 19.87 -1.35 -11.09
C ASP A 80 18.51 -0.83 -11.51
N GLY A 81 18.12 0.33 -11.03
CA GLY A 81 16.90 1.00 -11.42
C GLY A 81 16.83 2.44 -10.94
N PHE A 82 15.85 3.17 -11.39
CA PHE A 82 15.52 4.52 -10.93
C PHE A 82 14.04 4.63 -10.65
N SER A 83 13.68 4.98 -9.41
CA SER A 83 12.34 5.41 -9.05
C SER A 83 12.25 6.91 -9.30
N VAL A 84 11.80 7.30 -10.50
CA VAL A 84 11.72 8.70 -10.88
C VAL A 84 10.55 9.35 -10.19
N SER A 85 10.81 10.43 -9.46
CA SER A 85 9.79 11.36 -8.97
C SER A 85 9.90 12.65 -9.73
N TYR A 86 8.86 12.95 -10.50
CA TYR A 86 8.77 14.17 -11.32
C TYR A 86 7.94 15.18 -10.56
N ILE A 87 8.52 15.73 -9.50
CA ILE A 87 7.85 16.75 -8.70
C ILE A 87 8.23 18.13 -9.19
N HIS A 88 7.21 18.82 -9.65
CA HIS A 88 7.27 20.24 -9.82
C HIS A 88 6.62 20.88 -8.62
N SER A 89 7.28 21.88 -8.04
CA SER A 89 6.68 22.67 -6.98
C SER A 89 5.34 23.19 -7.45
N HIS A 90 4.29 22.81 -6.74
CA HIS A 90 2.98 23.37 -6.96
C HIS A 90 3.03 24.88 -6.71
N PRO A 91 2.44 25.72 -7.58
CA PRO A 91 2.39 27.15 -7.34
C PRO A 91 1.67 27.55 -6.04
N LEU A 92 0.94 26.62 -5.42
CA LEU A 92 0.23 26.80 -4.14
C LEU A 92 0.98 26.23 -2.92
N VAL A 93 2.12 25.58 -3.09
CA VAL A 93 2.97 25.22 -1.96
C VAL A 93 3.65 26.50 -1.49
N ASP A 94 3.00 27.19 -0.56
CA ASP A 94 3.58 28.35 0.10
C ASP A 94 4.83 27.89 0.87
N VAL A 95 5.97 28.48 0.57
CA VAL A 95 7.26 28.29 1.23
C VAL A 95 7.15 28.47 2.77
N LYS A 96 6.09 29.08 3.25
CA LYS A 96 5.79 29.21 4.70
C LYS A 96 5.39 27.91 5.40
N LEU A 97 5.06 26.85 4.66
CA LEU A 97 4.75 25.54 5.25
C LEU A 97 6.01 24.77 5.68
N ASN A 98 7.18 25.29 5.46
CA ASN A 98 8.42 24.66 5.86
C ASN A 98 8.75 24.89 7.36
N SER A 99 7.78 24.65 8.22
CA SER A 99 7.94 24.71 9.67
C SER A 99 8.74 23.52 10.26
N ASN A 100 9.08 22.54 9.42
CA ASN A 100 9.66 21.27 9.86
C ASN A 100 11.19 21.27 9.92
N GLY A 101 11.84 22.42 9.76
CA GLY A 101 13.31 22.52 9.89
C GLY A 101 14.11 22.00 8.68
N TYR A 102 13.45 21.51 7.67
CA TYR A 102 14.05 21.28 6.34
C TYR A 102 14.17 22.62 5.64
N GLY A 103 15.33 23.18 5.50
CA GLY A 103 15.65 24.53 5.04
C GLY A 103 14.68 25.13 4.02
N GLY A 104 14.67 26.44 3.88
CA GLY A 104 13.78 27.13 2.94
C GLY A 104 14.13 26.72 1.50
N PHE A 105 13.45 25.72 0.97
CA PHE A 105 13.59 25.32 -0.43
C PHE A 105 13.07 26.45 -1.29
N GLY A 106 13.95 26.99 -2.11
CA GLY A 106 13.50 27.86 -3.18
C GLY A 106 12.43 27.16 -4.00
N LYS A 107 11.53 27.90 -4.63
CA LYS A 107 10.60 27.32 -5.60
C LYS A 107 11.43 26.52 -6.60
N ALA A 108 11.26 25.21 -6.62
CA ALA A 108 11.72 24.45 -7.77
C ALA A 108 10.97 25.02 -8.97
N ASP A 109 11.69 25.43 -10.02
CA ASP A 109 11.03 25.82 -11.24
C ASP A 109 10.19 24.63 -11.73
N PRO A 110 8.94 24.84 -12.15
CA PRO A 110 8.18 23.79 -12.78
C PRO A 110 9.03 23.20 -13.89
N GLY A 111 9.29 21.90 -13.86
CA GLY A 111 10.12 21.26 -14.86
C GLY A 111 9.54 21.46 -16.25
N THR A 112 10.42 21.51 -17.18
CA THR A 112 10.10 21.53 -18.59
C THR A 112 10.68 20.27 -19.21
N PRO A 113 9.89 19.46 -19.89
CA PRO A 113 8.48 19.59 -20.28
C PRO A 113 7.49 19.30 -19.13
N GLY A 114 6.30 19.85 -19.23
CA GLY A 114 5.20 19.52 -18.30
C GLY A 114 4.84 18.03 -18.36
N PHE A 115 4.45 17.46 -17.23
CA PHE A 115 4.11 16.05 -17.10
C PHE A 115 2.99 15.64 -18.08
N PHE A 116 3.10 14.47 -18.68
CA PHE A 116 2.18 13.91 -19.67
C PHE A 116 1.95 14.72 -20.94
N THR A 117 2.71 15.81 -21.18
CA THR A 117 2.75 16.45 -22.49
C THR A 117 3.47 15.56 -23.52
N ASP A 118 3.23 15.77 -24.82
CA ASP A 118 3.90 14.98 -25.87
C ASP A 118 5.43 15.02 -25.73
N ARG A 119 5.98 16.19 -25.43
CA ARG A 119 7.42 16.36 -25.20
C ARG A 119 7.93 15.60 -23.96
N TRP A 120 7.12 15.49 -22.92
CA TRP A 120 7.44 14.66 -21.76
C TRP A 120 7.46 13.17 -22.16
N TRP A 121 6.45 12.69 -22.89
CA TRP A 121 6.38 11.31 -23.37
C TRP A 121 7.53 10.96 -24.30
N GLU A 122 7.93 11.85 -25.20
CA GLU A 122 9.11 11.68 -26.06
C GLU A 122 10.40 11.53 -25.24
N THR A 123 10.54 12.32 -24.17
CA THR A 123 11.71 12.26 -23.29
C THR A 123 11.70 11.00 -22.45
N TRP A 124 10.56 10.65 -21.87
CA TRP A 124 10.37 9.44 -21.07
C TRP A 124 10.63 8.17 -21.89
N ASN A 125 10.00 8.05 -23.06
CA ASN A 125 10.19 6.92 -23.95
C ASN A 125 11.67 6.74 -24.37
N TRP A 126 12.31 7.84 -24.75
CA TRP A 126 13.73 7.83 -25.09
C TRP A 126 14.61 7.41 -23.90
N PHE A 127 14.39 7.97 -22.73
CA PHE A 127 15.19 7.67 -21.54
C PHE A 127 14.96 6.23 -21.06
N SER A 128 13.73 5.76 -21.11
CA SER A 128 13.40 4.37 -20.81
C SER A 128 14.13 3.39 -21.74
N GLY A 129 14.18 3.67 -23.04
CA GLY A 129 15.00 2.90 -23.98
C GLY A 129 16.49 2.94 -23.64
N LYS A 130 17.02 4.09 -23.19
CA LYS A 130 18.42 4.19 -22.74
C LYS A 130 18.70 3.39 -21.46
N CYS A 131 17.75 3.35 -20.54
CA CYS A 131 17.83 2.49 -19.36
C CYS A 131 17.87 1.00 -19.78
N ALA A 132 17.01 0.59 -20.73
CA ALA A 132 17.05 -0.75 -21.29
C ALA A 132 18.42 -1.11 -21.92
N ASP A 133 19.00 -0.20 -22.69
CA ASP A 133 20.33 -0.39 -23.29
C ASP A 133 21.44 -0.55 -22.25
N ALA A 134 21.32 0.15 -21.12
CA ALA A 134 22.26 0.08 -20.01
C ALA A 134 22.01 -1.09 -19.05
N GLY A 135 20.95 -1.87 -19.24
CA GLY A 135 20.54 -2.93 -18.30
C GLY A 135 20.07 -2.38 -16.95
N VAL A 136 19.43 -1.22 -16.94
CA VAL A 136 18.90 -0.53 -15.75
C VAL A 136 17.40 -0.40 -15.88
N GLY A 137 16.66 -0.67 -14.81
CA GLY A 137 15.21 -0.51 -14.76
C GLY A 137 14.81 0.96 -14.58
N LEU A 138 13.65 1.30 -15.10
CA LEU A 138 13.03 2.59 -14.88
C LEU A 138 11.64 2.39 -14.30
N GLY A 139 11.31 3.16 -13.31
CA GLY A 139 9.99 3.23 -12.73
C GLY A 139 9.58 4.65 -12.42
N LEU A 140 8.30 4.85 -12.21
CA LEU A 140 7.75 6.13 -11.78
C LEU A 140 7.26 6.01 -10.34
N GLY A 141 7.74 6.90 -9.49
CA GLY A 141 7.19 7.13 -8.17
C GLY A 141 5.82 7.80 -8.31
N LEU A 142 4.84 7.20 -7.68
CA LEU A 142 3.49 7.74 -7.51
C LEU A 142 3.45 8.25 -6.08
N ASP A 143 3.91 9.46 -5.90
CA ASP A 143 3.77 10.08 -4.61
C ASP A 143 2.34 10.60 -4.40
N ASP A 144 2.07 11.09 -3.22
CA ASP A 144 0.79 11.63 -2.77
C ASP A 144 0.10 12.56 -3.75
N TYR A 145 0.88 13.25 -4.56
CA TYR A 145 0.37 14.24 -5.50
C TYR A 145 -0.32 13.61 -6.70
N VAL A 146 -0.04 12.33 -6.99
CA VAL A 146 -0.55 11.68 -8.20
C VAL A 146 -1.88 10.96 -7.93
N LEU A 147 -2.03 10.29 -6.82
CA LEU A 147 -3.13 9.35 -6.61
C LEU A 147 -4.13 9.72 -5.53
N GLY A 148 -4.03 10.87 -4.87
CA GLY A 148 -5.08 11.08 -3.94
C GLY A 148 -5.05 12.18 -2.93
N TRP A 149 -4.03 12.97 -2.85
CA TRP A 149 -3.94 13.88 -1.71
C TRP A 149 -4.66 15.18 -1.87
N THR A 150 -4.81 15.65 -3.06
CA THR A 150 -5.53 16.89 -3.27
C THR A 150 -6.48 16.78 -4.45
N LYS A 151 -7.66 17.37 -4.32
CA LYS A 151 -8.52 17.72 -5.46
C LYS A 151 -7.79 18.47 -6.57
N ASN A 152 -6.52 18.75 -6.38
CA ASN A 152 -5.61 19.49 -7.24
C ASN A 152 -4.35 18.67 -7.56
N GLY A 153 -4.36 17.35 -7.32
CA GLY A 153 -3.29 16.44 -7.79
C GLY A 153 -3.19 16.55 -9.31
N TYR A 154 -2.01 16.82 -9.81
CA TYR A 154 -1.77 17.20 -11.19
C TYR A 154 -2.22 16.19 -12.24
N TYR A 155 -2.49 14.93 -11.83
CA TYR A 155 -2.46 13.84 -12.80
C TYR A 155 -3.71 12.98 -12.82
N VAL A 156 -4.63 13.20 -11.89
CA VAL A 156 -5.88 12.43 -11.80
C VAL A 156 -7.12 13.33 -11.76
N ASP A 157 -6.99 14.54 -12.28
CA ASP A 157 -8.11 15.46 -12.47
C ASP A 157 -9.29 14.77 -13.21
N GLU A 158 -8.99 13.84 -14.11
CA GLU A 158 -10.00 13.07 -14.81
C GLU A 158 -10.85 12.17 -13.89
N ILE A 159 -10.32 11.74 -12.73
CA ILE A 159 -11.12 11.04 -11.72
C ILE A 159 -11.95 12.04 -10.93
N TRP A 160 -11.30 13.05 -10.37
CA TRP A 160 -11.95 14.03 -9.49
C TRP A 160 -12.99 14.91 -10.18
N ASN A 161 -12.80 15.20 -11.47
CA ASN A 161 -13.75 15.95 -12.28
C ASN A 161 -14.87 15.05 -12.86
N ASP A 162 -14.78 13.74 -12.74
CA ASP A 162 -15.86 12.84 -13.12
C ASP A 162 -16.93 12.85 -12.03
N THR A 163 -18.11 13.37 -12.37
CA THR A 163 -19.22 13.54 -11.42
C THR A 163 -19.71 12.23 -10.79
N ARG A 164 -19.45 11.08 -11.43
CA ARG A 164 -19.79 9.76 -10.86
C ARG A 164 -18.99 9.48 -9.61
N PHE A 165 -17.71 9.86 -9.59
CA PHE A 165 -16.83 9.70 -8.42
C PHE A 165 -17.01 10.85 -7.42
N ALA A 166 -17.04 12.09 -7.90
CA ALA A 166 -17.15 13.28 -7.06
C ALA A 166 -18.45 13.32 -6.22
N ASN A 167 -19.54 12.74 -6.73
CA ASN A 167 -20.84 12.73 -6.05
C ASN A 167 -21.18 11.37 -5.42
N TYR A 168 -20.32 10.38 -5.51
CA TYR A 168 -20.56 9.07 -4.94
C TYR A 168 -20.70 9.12 -3.44
N GLN A 169 -21.78 8.54 -2.90
CA GLN A 169 -22.12 8.63 -1.48
C GLN A 169 -21.38 7.57 -0.68
N GLY A 170 -20.09 7.78 -0.41
CA GLY A 170 -19.15 6.78 0.11
C GLY A 170 -18.72 6.96 1.56
N ARG A 171 -19.29 7.90 2.32
CA ARG A 171 -18.90 8.12 3.72
C ARG A 171 -20.13 8.23 4.61
N LEU A 172 -20.17 7.42 5.68
CA LEU A 172 -21.21 7.51 6.71
C LEU A 172 -20.96 8.65 7.68
N ARG A 173 -22.08 9.28 8.12
CA ARG A 173 -22.12 10.26 9.20
C ARG A 173 -23.27 9.94 10.16
N LEU A 174 -23.13 10.40 11.39
CA LEU A 174 -24.11 10.18 12.46
C LEU A 174 -24.53 11.50 13.11
N GLU A 175 -25.85 11.66 13.28
CA GLU A 175 -26.44 12.58 14.25
C GLU A 175 -27.27 11.80 15.27
N GLN A 176 -27.40 12.33 16.48
CA GLN A 176 -28.17 11.67 17.54
C GLN A 176 -28.98 12.63 18.36
N TYR A 177 -30.13 12.15 18.84
CA TYR A 177 -31.07 12.91 19.67
C TYR A 177 -31.57 12.05 20.83
N VAL A 178 -31.57 12.63 22.03
CA VAL A 178 -32.13 11.98 23.22
C VAL A 178 -33.62 12.35 23.32
N VAL A 179 -34.48 11.34 23.39
CA VAL A 179 -35.94 11.51 23.47
C VAL A 179 -36.49 10.86 24.74
N LYS A 180 -37.02 11.66 25.62
CA LYS A 180 -37.63 11.21 26.90
C LYS A 180 -38.92 10.44 26.63
N PRO A 181 -39.40 9.61 27.61
CA PRO A 181 -40.71 8.97 27.54
C PRO A 181 -41.83 9.92 27.15
N SER A 182 -42.66 9.52 26.19
CA SER A 182 -43.79 10.28 25.66
C SER A 182 -43.46 11.65 25.01
N ALA A 183 -42.19 12.04 24.93
CA ALA A 183 -41.77 13.26 24.25
C ALA A 183 -41.92 13.11 22.71
N ILE A 184 -42.05 14.24 22.04
CA ILE A 184 -42.13 14.34 20.59
C ILE A 184 -40.77 14.84 20.04
N LEU A 185 -40.17 14.08 19.17
CA LEU A 185 -39.06 14.52 18.33
C LEU A 185 -39.62 15.05 17.01
N ASN A 186 -39.29 16.30 16.67
CA ASN A 186 -39.66 16.91 15.39
C ASN A 186 -38.44 17.64 14.83
N ILE A 187 -37.80 17.03 13.81
CA ILE A 187 -36.53 17.51 13.28
C ILE A 187 -36.51 17.44 11.75
N GLN A 188 -35.75 18.35 11.16
CA GLN A 188 -35.31 18.24 9.78
C GLN A 188 -34.13 17.26 9.72
N LEU A 189 -34.15 16.32 8.78
CA LEU A 189 -33.09 15.33 8.62
C LEU A 189 -31.99 15.84 7.69
N PRO A 190 -30.75 15.35 7.85
CA PRO A 190 -29.72 15.53 6.84
C PRO A 190 -30.15 14.97 5.48
N GLN A 191 -29.64 15.58 4.42
CA GLN A 191 -29.81 15.01 3.08
C GLN A 191 -29.14 13.62 3.02
N LYS A 192 -29.64 12.72 2.15
CA LYS A 192 -29.10 11.37 2.01
C LYS A 192 -29.12 10.55 3.32
N THR A 193 -30.12 10.76 4.17
CA THR A 193 -30.38 9.89 5.33
C THR A 193 -30.76 8.49 4.84
N ILE A 194 -30.08 7.46 5.38
CA ILE A 194 -30.24 6.05 4.98
C ILE A 194 -30.85 5.19 6.09
N SER A 195 -30.76 5.62 7.36
CA SER A 195 -31.31 4.88 8.50
C SER A 195 -31.63 5.82 9.66
N VAL A 196 -32.76 5.60 10.32
CA VAL A 196 -33.15 6.27 11.56
C VAL A 196 -33.66 5.23 12.56
N ILE A 197 -32.92 4.99 13.63
CA ILE A 197 -33.20 3.93 14.61
C ILE A 197 -33.18 4.50 16.03
N ALA A 198 -34.18 4.13 16.84
CA ALA A 198 -34.23 4.47 18.27
C ALA A 198 -33.80 3.28 19.16
N TYR A 199 -32.79 3.50 19.99
CA TYR A 199 -32.27 2.54 20.96
C TYR A 199 -32.60 2.98 22.40
N PRO A 200 -32.78 2.09 23.37
CA PRO A 200 -32.51 0.65 23.32
C PRO A 200 -33.62 -0.21 22.71
N ASP A 201 -34.80 0.34 22.44
CA ASP A 201 -35.96 -0.45 22.01
C ASP A 201 -35.87 -0.96 20.55
N LYS A 202 -34.85 -0.54 19.79
CA LYS A 202 -34.55 -0.92 18.38
C LYS A 202 -35.73 -0.61 17.43
N ILE A 203 -36.33 0.58 17.60
CA ILE A 203 -37.47 1.00 16.79
C ILE A 203 -36.93 1.60 15.48
N ASP A 204 -37.24 0.98 14.35
CA ASP A 204 -36.95 1.54 13.03
C ASP A 204 -37.93 2.68 12.73
N LEU A 205 -37.39 3.85 12.45
CA LEU A 205 -38.11 5.08 12.14
C LEU A 205 -37.89 5.54 10.70
N THR A 206 -37.14 4.76 9.91
CA THR A 206 -36.78 5.13 8.53
C THR A 206 -38.00 5.30 7.65
N ASP A 207 -39.00 4.44 7.78
CA ASP A 207 -40.28 4.51 7.04
C ASP A 207 -41.20 5.65 7.51
N LYS A 208 -40.86 6.35 8.62
CA LYS A 208 -41.63 7.49 9.14
C LYS A 208 -41.13 8.85 8.63
N ILE A 209 -40.14 8.83 7.77
CA ILE A 209 -39.58 10.03 7.17
C ILE A 209 -40.56 10.53 6.09
N SER A 210 -40.96 11.79 6.17
CA SER A 210 -41.75 12.48 5.15
C SER A 210 -41.13 13.85 4.88
N ASP A 211 -40.95 14.20 3.61
CA ASP A 211 -40.39 15.49 3.17
C ASP A 211 -39.06 15.83 3.88
N ASN A 212 -38.21 14.83 4.05
CA ASN A 212 -36.93 14.92 4.74
C ASN A 212 -37.05 15.40 6.20
N ARG A 213 -38.17 15.07 6.84
CA ARG A 213 -38.49 15.42 8.23
C ARG A 213 -38.96 14.19 8.99
N LEU A 214 -38.56 14.11 10.25
CA LEU A 214 -39.04 13.10 11.19
C LEU A 214 -39.90 13.78 12.26
N THR A 215 -41.17 13.34 12.40
CA THR A 215 -41.99 13.65 13.56
C THR A 215 -42.40 12.35 14.23
N TRP A 216 -41.90 12.14 15.45
CA TRP A 216 -42.09 10.89 16.16
C TRP A 216 -42.35 11.15 17.67
N LYS A 217 -43.42 10.56 18.19
CA LYS A 217 -43.68 10.51 19.61
C LYS A 217 -43.18 9.18 20.18
N SER A 218 -42.30 9.23 21.17
CA SER A 218 -41.76 8.01 21.79
C SER A 218 -42.87 7.21 22.47
N PRO A 219 -43.14 5.97 22.09
CA PRO A 219 -44.04 5.06 22.79
C PRO A 219 -43.40 4.39 24.00
N SER A 220 -42.08 4.51 24.14
CA SER A 220 -41.29 3.83 25.16
C SER A 220 -41.49 4.47 26.54
N ALA A 221 -41.47 3.62 27.59
CA ALA A 221 -41.34 4.05 28.97
C ALA A 221 -39.92 4.43 29.38
N LYS A 222 -38.94 4.14 28.52
CA LYS A 222 -37.53 4.48 28.68
C LYS A 222 -37.12 5.62 27.78
N GLU A 223 -36.09 6.34 28.17
CA GLU A 223 -35.42 7.30 27.31
C GLU A 223 -34.88 6.57 26.08
N GLN A 224 -35.05 7.16 24.92
CA GLN A 224 -34.56 6.62 23.64
C GLN A 224 -33.48 7.53 23.08
N ARG A 225 -32.43 6.95 22.50
CA ARG A 225 -31.48 7.66 21.69
C ARG A 225 -31.80 7.37 20.23
N VAL A 226 -32.18 8.39 19.49
CA VAL A 226 -32.50 8.31 18.08
C VAL A 226 -31.23 8.60 17.29
N TYR A 227 -30.76 7.62 16.56
CA TYR A 227 -29.59 7.69 15.67
C TYR A 227 -30.04 7.93 14.25
N ILE A 228 -29.44 8.91 13.59
CA ILE A 228 -29.70 9.28 12.20
C ILE A 228 -28.39 9.07 11.45
N VAL A 229 -28.37 8.08 10.58
CA VAL A 229 -27.21 7.80 9.73
C VAL A 229 -27.47 8.29 8.32
N TYR A 230 -26.56 9.07 7.79
CA TYR A 230 -26.63 9.65 6.46
C TYR A 230 -25.28 9.55 5.74
N THR A 231 -25.28 9.79 4.42
CA THR A 231 -24.06 9.70 3.61
C THR A 231 -23.56 11.03 3.14
N GLN A 232 -22.26 11.08 2.87
CA GLN A 232 -21.55 12.20 2.25
C GLN A 232 -20.68 11.69 1.08
N PRO A 233 -20.29 12.58 0.15
CA PRO A 233 -19.44 12.22 -0.96
C PRO A 233 -18.07 11.69 -0.52
N SER A 234 -17.67 10.56 -1.10
CA SER A 234 -16.39 9.88 -1.00
C SER A 234 -16.38 8.78 -2.05
N CYS A 235 -15.28 8.44 -2.67
CA CYS A 235 -15.29 7.51 -3.81
C CYS A 235 -14.45 6.24 -3.61
N GLU A 236 -13.90 6.01 -2.45
CA GLU A 236 -12.97 4.90 -2.18
C GLU A 236 -13.59 3.54 -2.52
N LEU A 237 -14.87 3.35 -2.23
CA LEU A 237 -15.59 2.10 -2.54
C LEU A 237 -16.44 2.17 -3.82
N HIS A 238 -16.18 3.14 -4.70
CA HIS A 238 -16.86 3.16 -6.00
C HIS A 238 -16.49 1.91 -6.82
N PRO A 239 -17.45 1.19 -7.43
CA PRO A 239 -17.20 -0.09 -8.11
C PRO A 239 -16.13 -0.06 -9.21
N ASP A 240 -15.94 1.10 -9.84
CA ASP A 240 -15.00 1.26 -10.95
C ASP A 240 -13.74 2.05 -10.61
N TYR A 241 -13.46 2.34 -9.33
CA TYR A 241 -12.39 3.27 -8.97
C TYR A 241 -11.01 2.79 -9.44
N GLY A 242 -10.60 1.59 -9.09
CA GLY A 242 -9.32 1.04 -9.51
C GLY A 242 -9.22 0.87 -11.04
N LYS A 243 -10.29 0.41 -11.69
CA LYS A 243 -10.34 0.32 -13.16
C LYS A 243 -10.21 1.69 -13.82
N ARG A 244 -10.85 2.71 -13.24
CA ARG A 244 -10.72 4.07 -13.75
C ARG A 244 -9.30 4.58 -13.63
N LEU A 245 -8.65 4.34 -12.49
CA LEU A 245 -7.25 4.70 -12.29
C LEU A 245 -6.33 3.98 -13.28
N VAL A 246 -6.50 2.69 -13.48
CA VAL A 246 -5.77 1.95 -14.52
C VAL A 246 -5.93 2.61 -15.89
N ASN A 247 -7.14 2.97 -16.27
CA ASN A 247 -7.42 3.54 -17.58
C ASN A 247 -6.85 4.96 -17.77
N VAL A 248 -6.96 5.82 -16.76
CA VAL A 248 -6.53 7.23 -16.92
C VAL A 248 -5.05 7.46 -16.63
N TYR A 249 -4.40 6.51 -15.94
CA TYR A 249 -3.01 6.65 -15.55
C TYR A 249 -2.12 5.56 -16.17
N PHE A 250 -2.23 4.33 -15.72
CA PHE A 250 -1.28 3.26 -16.07
C PHE A 250 -1.33 2.87 -17.56
N ASN A 251 -2.51 2.80 -18.19
CA ASN A 251 -2.64 2.46 -19.60
C ASN A 251 -1.94 3.46 -20.52
N ARG A 252 -1.77 4.70 -20.10
CA ARG A 252 -1.04 5.72 -20.88
C ARG A 252 0.41 5.28 -21.17
N PHE A 253 1.04 4.60 -20.23
CA PHE A 253 2.41 4.10 -20.43
C PHE A 253 2.45 3.00 -21.49
N GLU A 254 1.44 2.14 -21.57
CA GLU A 254 1.33 1.15 -22.64
C GLU A 254 1.08 1.78 -24.01
N GLU A 255 0.28 2.83 -24.05
CA GLU A 255 -0.12 3.51 -25.29
C GLU A 255 0.97 4.43 -25.84
N LYS A 256 1.74 5.07 -24.97
CA LYS A 256 2.71 6.11 -25.33
C LYS A 256 4.14 5.59 -25.53
N LEU A 257 4.48 4.45 -24.94
CA LEU A 257 5.81 3.86 -25.07
C LEU A 257 5.87 2.91 -26.27
N ASP A 258 6.92 3.02 -27.07
CA ASP A 258 7.25 2.03 -28.08
C ASP A 258 7.84 0.74 -27.43
N THR A 259 8.13 -0.27 -28.25
CA THR A 259 8.67 -1.56 -27.77
C THR A 259 9.98 -1.38 -27.01
N HIS A 260 10.85 -0.48 -27.44
CA HIS A 260 12.13 -0.23 -26.78
C HIS A 260 11.95 0.53 -25.45
N GLY A 261 11.11 1.54 -25.42
CA GLY A 261 10.77 2.25 -24.20
C GLY A 261 10.08 1.35 -23.17
N ARG A 262 9.18 0.47 -23.61
CA ARG A 262 8.57 -0.51 -22.69
C ARG A 262 9.57 -1.48 -22.06
N LYS A 263 10.67 -1.83 -22.73
CA LYS A 263 11.72 -2.67 -22.12
C LYS A 263 12.40 -2.04 -20.92
N GLY A 264 12.57 -0.74 -20.90
CA GLY A 264 13.18 -0.03 -19.78
C GLY A 264 12.21 0.22 -18.63
N MET A 265 10.91 0.30 -18.90
CA MET A 265 9.89 0.54 -17.87
C MET A 265 9.57 -0.75 -17.13
N ASN A 266 9.99 -0.88 -15.85
CA ASN A 266 9.97 -2.13 -15.11
C ASN A 266 9.09 -2.13 -13.88
N PHE A 267 8.78 -0.96 -13.31
CA PHE A 267 8.04 -0.87 -12.07
C PHE A 267 7.30 0.46 -11.91
N PHE A 268 6.38 0.48 -10.97
CA PHE A 268 5.85 1.68 -10.35
C PHE A 268 6.05 1.58 -8.84
N PHE A 269 6.16 2.71 -8.19
CA PHE A 269 6.29 2.78 -6.75
C PHE A 269 5.23 3.75 -6.19
N GLN A 270 4.49 3.30 -5.20
CA GLN A 270 3.51 4.10 -4.49
C GLN A 270 4.10 4.60 -3.18
N ASP A 271 4.40 5.88 -3.16
CA ASP A 271 4.79 6.61 -1.97
C ASP A 271 3.52 7.04 -1.21
N GLU A 272 3.48 6.76 0.09
CA GLU A 272 2.46 7.21 1.04
C GLU A 272 1.01 7.25 0.52
N LEU A 273 0.48 6.11 0.09
CA LEU A 273 -0.87 6.02 -0.46
C LEU A 273 -1.92 6.66 0.45
N HIS A 274 -2.57 7.70 -0.05
CA HIS A 274 -3.73 8.31 0.58
C HIS A 274 -5.02 7.67 0.08
N TYR A 275 -5.45 6.65 0.80
CA TYR A 275 -6.70 5.94 0.56
C TYR A 275 -7.49 5.90 1.87
N ASP A 276 -8.46 6.84 2.02
CA ASP A 276 -9.17 7.08 3.28
C ASP A 276 -10.25 6.02 3.54
N LEU A 277 -9.82 4.77 3.74
CA LEU A 277 -10.69 3.67 4.12
C LEU A 277 -10.79 3.55 5.63
N SER A 278 -12.00 3.44 6.15
CA SER A 278 -12.26 3.38 7.59
C SER A 278 -13.55 2.62 7.89
N MET A 279 -13.85 2.44 9.19
CA MET A 279 -15.12 1.89 9.66
C MET A 279 -16.36 2.69 9.20
N HIS A 280 -16.17 3.92 8.73
CA HIS A 280 -17.25 4.76 8.22
C HIS A 280 -17.29 4.84 6.69
N SER A 281 -16.47 4.09 5.98
CA SER A 281 -16.56 3.98 4.53
C SER A 281 -17.84 3.25 4.12
N TRP A 282 -18.45 3.71 3.04
CA TRP A 282 -19.73 3.22 2.55
C TRP A 282 -19.70 2.96 1.06
N ALA A 283 -20.55 2.07 0.60
CA ALA A 283 -20.84 1.88 -0.80
C ALA A 283 -22.35 1.99 -1.01
N GLU A 284 -22.80 2.56 -2.12
CA GLU A 284 -24.25 2.70 -2.40
C GLU A 284 -24.96 1.34 -2.44
N ASP A 285 -24.25 0.28 -2.82
CA ASP A 285 -24.71 -1.11 -2.83
C ASP A 285 -24.33 -1.90 -1.56
N MET A 286 -23.89 -1.23 -0.51
CA MET A 286 -23.49 -1.88 0.75
C MET A 286 -24.63 -2.73 1.37
N PRO A 287 -25.89 -2.31 1.38
CA PRO A 287 -26.95 -3.15 1.95
C PRO A 287 -27.06 -4.53 1.27
N GLU A 288 -26.95 -4.58 -0.04
CA GLU A 288 -27.00 -5.79 -0.85
C GLU A 288 -25.74 -6.65 -0.66
N GLU A 289 -24.57 -6.05 -0.74
CA GLU A 289 -23.28 -6.74 -0.57
C GLU A 289 -23.11 -7.31 0.85
N PHE A 290 -23.54 -6.55 1.84
CA PHE A 290 -23.50 -7.00 3.23
C PHE A 290 -24.49 -8.16 3.46
N MET A 291 -25.72 -8.04 2.99
CA MET A 291 -26.73 -9.11 3.08
C MET A 291 -26.24 -10.39 2.40
N LYS A 292 -25.65 -10.27 1.21
CA LYS A 292 -25.10 -11.39 0.45
C LYS A 292 -23.99 -12.12 1.20
N ARG A 293 -23.09 -11.37 1.88
CA ARG A 293 -21.89 -11.92 2.55
C ARG A 293 -22.17 -12.36 3.98
N LYS A 294 -23.06 -11.67 4.70
CA LYS A 294 -23.31 -11.90 6.12
C LYS A 294 -24.68 -12.48 6.45
N GLY A 295 -25.61 -12.48 5.52
CA GLY A 295 -26.92 -13.11 5.67
C GLY A 295 -27.93 -12.31 6.52
N TYR A 296 -27.62 -11.03 6.85
CA TYR A 296 -28.55 -10.15 7.57
C TYR A 296 -28.36 -8.68 7.14
N SER A 297 -29.36 -7.83 7.42
CA SER A 297 -29.30 -6.41 7.07
C SER A 297 -28.42 -5.64 8.04
N ILE A 298 -27.50 -4.82 7.51
CA ILE A 298 -26.66 -3.91 8.30
C ILE A 298 -27.44 -2.67 8.77
N LEU A 299 -28.50 -2.24 8.06
CA LEU A 299 -29.17 -0.97 8.26
C LEU A 299 -29.63 -0.73 9.71
N PRO A 300 -30.25 -1.69 10.43
CA PRO A 300 -30.62 -1.51 11.83
C PRO A 300 -29.45 -1.34 12.78
N TYR A 301 -28.26 -1.74 12.35
CA TYR A 301 -27.06 -1.79 13.19
C TYR A 301 -26.01 -0.74 12.85
N LEU A 302 -26.26 0.14 11.87
CA LEU A 302 -25.32 1.19 11.49
C LEU A 302 -24.82 2.05 12.66
N PRO A 303 -25.62 2.37 13.70
CA PRO A 303 -25.11 3.08 14.86
C PRO A 303 -23.96 2.38 15.60
N ALA A 304 -23.83 1.03 15.48
CA ALA A 304 -22.73 0.27 16.07
C ALA A 304 -21.35 0.68 15.56
N LEU A 305 -21.30 1.20 14.33
CA LEU A 305 -20.04 1.65 13.69
C LEU A 305 -19.49 2.92 14.36
N PHE A 306 -20.33 3.66 15.08
CA PHE A 306 -19.98 4.91 15.74
C PHE A 306 -19.92 4.77 17.26
N GLU A 307 -20.89 4.06 17.84
CA GLU A 307 -21.05 3.93 19.29
C GLU A 307 -21.31 2.49 19.71
N ASN A 308 -21.21 2.23 21.00
CA ASN A 308 -21.60 0.93 21.56
C ASN A 308 -23.12 0.88 21.75
N ILE A 309 -23.80 0.01 21.02
CA ILE A 309 -25.25 -0.23 21.10
C ILE A 309 -25.61 -1.51 21.86
N GLY A 310 -24.66 -2.10 22.58
CA GLY A 310 -24.80 -3.34 23.35
C GLY A 310 -23.90 -4.46 22.85
N ASP A 311 -24.11 -5.67 23.40
CA ASP A 311 -23.23 -6.84 23.19
C ASP A 311 -23.02 -7.25 21.72
N ILE A 312 -23.92 -6.84 20.83
CA ILE A 312 -23.82 -7.11 19.39
C ILE A 312 -22.75 -6.25 18.69
N THR A 313 -22.33 -5.15 19.30
CA THR A 313 -21.47 -4.12 18.65
C THR A 313 -20.18 -4.70 18.10
N PRO A 314 -19.38 -5.52 18.84
CA PRO A 314 -18.13 -6.05 18.31
C PRO A 314 -18.35 -6.91 17.06
N LYS A 315 -19.39 -7.77 17.08
CA LYS A 315 -19.74 -8.59 15.93
C LYS A 315 -20.09 -7.74 14.69
N ILE A 316 -20.91 -6.70 14.88
CA ILE A 316 -21.32 -5.81 13.77
C ILE A 316 -20.11 -5.13 13.16
N ARG A 317 -19.19 -4.63 14.00
CA ARG A 317 -17.97 -3.97 13.52
C ARG A 317 -17.07 -4.91 12.75
N LEU A 318 -16.84 -6.13 13.22
CA LEU A 318 -16.06 -7.13 12.50
C LEU A 318 -16.70 -7.49 11.15
N ASP A 319 -17.99 -7.85 11.15
CA ASP A 319 -18.69 -8.22 9.93
C ASP A 319 -18.69 -7.07 8.90
N TYR A 320 -18.83 -5.84 9.38
CA TYR A 320 -18.80 -4.65 8.52
C TYR A 320 -17.39 -4.38 7.97
N ALA A 321 -16.38 -4.40 8.83
CA ALA A 321 -15.00 -4.23 8.43
C ALA A 321 -14.58 -5.24 7.36
N GLU A 322 -14.96 -6.51 7.52
CA GLU A 322 -14.65 -7.55 6.54
C GLU A 322 -15.33 -7.27 5.18
N VAL A 323 -16.59 -6.82 5.16
CA VAL A 323 -17.26 -6.46 3.90
C VAL A 323 -16.60 -5.26 3.24
N VAL A 324 -16.30 -4.21 3.99
CA VAL A 324 -15.59 -3.01 3.49
C VAL A 324 -14.22 -3.38 2.93
N THR A 325 -13.47 -4.22 3.63
CA THR A 325 -12.16 -4.71 3.20
C THR A 325 -12.26 -5.48 1.87
N HIS A 326 -13.18 -6.41 1.76
CA HIS A 326 -13.42 -7.14 0.50
C HIS A 326 -13.81 -6.23 -0.67
N LEU A 327 -14.71 -5.28 -0.44
CA LEU A 327 -15.10 -4.33 -1.49
C LEU A 327 -13.92 -3.45 -1.92
N SER A 328 -13.08 -3.04 -0.99
CA SER A 328 -11.86 -2.29 -1.30
C SER A 328 -10.88 -3.11 -2.14
N GLU A 329 -10.65 -4.37 -1.76
CA GLU A 329 -9.82 -5.29 -2.55
C GLU A 329 -10.33 -5.44 -3.98
N GLU A 330 -11.61 -5.74 -4.14
CA GLU A 330 -12.23 -6.00 -5.45
C GLU A 330 -12.28 -4.75 -6.35
N ARG A 331 -12.49 -3.56 -5.75
CA ARG A 331 -12.81 -2.33 -6.48
C ARG A 331 -11.60 -1.43 -6.73
N TYR A 332 -10.61 -1.47 -5.83
CA TYR A 332 -9.43 -0.63 -5.93
C TYR A 332 -8.14 -1.43 -6.12
N PHE A 333 -7.75 -2.23 -5.13
CA PHE A 333 -6.42 -2.85 -5.11
C PHE A 333 -6.23 -3.92 -6.20
N LYS A 334 -7.18 -4.85 -6.33
CA LYS A 334 -7.06 -5.96 -7.28
C LYS A 334 -6.94 -5.51 -8.74
N PRO A 335 -7.76 -4.57 -9.27
CA PRO A 335 -7.59 -4.10 -10.64
C PRO A 335 -6.21 -3.52 -10.93
N ILE A 336 -5.63 -2.81 -9.97
CA ILE A 336 -4.28 -2.22 -10.09
C ILE A 336 -3.22 -3.33 -10.03
N PHE A 337 -3.33 -4.22 -9.05
CA PHE A 337 -2.43 -5.36 -8.90
C PHE A 337 -2.41 -6.25 -10.15
N ASP A 338 -3.59 -6.63 -10.65
CA ASP A 338 -3.73 -7.47 -11.83
C ASP A 338 -3.06 -6.82 -13.04
N TRP A 339 -3.29 -5.51 -13.24
CA TRP A 339 -2.68 -4.76 -14.35
C TRP A 339 -1.15 -4.83 -14.35
N HIS A 340 -0.53 -4.66 -13.16
CA HIS A 340 0.92 -4.75 -13.00
C HIS A 340 1.41 -6.18 -13.17
N ASN A 341 0.75 -7.13 -12.53
CA ASN A 341 1.17 -8.53 -12.53
C ASN A 341 1.05 -9.18 -13.92
N GLU A 342 -0.01 -8.88 -14.67
CA GLU A 342 -0.19 -9.35 -16.05
C GLU A 342 0.92 -8.86 -16.99
N ARG A 343 1.53 -7.72 -16.68
CA ARG A 343 2.64 -7.12 -17.44
C ARG A 343 4.00 -7.47 -16.88
N GLY A 344 4.03 -8.23 -15.81
CA GLY A 344 5.24 -8.55 -15.09
C GLY A 344 5.91 -7.35 -14.43
N LEU A 345 5.24 -6.21 -14.30
CA LEU A 345 5.75 -5.01 -13.64
C LEU A 345 5.73 -5.20 -12.11
N ILE A 346 6.71 -4.67 -11.41
CA ILE A 346 6.66 -4.55 -9.97
C ILE A 346 5.85 -3.31 -9.61
N TYR A 347 4.96 -3.46 -8.62
CA TYR A 347 4.30 -2.38 -7.94
C TYR A 347 4.76 -2.39 -6.50
N GLY A 348 5.74 -1.53 -6.20
CA GLY A 348 6.29 -1.35 -4.87
C GLY A 348 5.52 -0.30 -4.08
N CYS A 349 5.68 -0.30 -2.78
CA CYS A 349 5.12 0.75 -1.92
C CYS A 349 5.93 0.93 -0.64
N ASP A 350 5.83 2.13 -0.11
CA ASP A 350 5.83 2.39 1.30
C ASP A 350 4.54 3.12 1.65
N ASN A 351 3.95 2.90 2.77
CA ASN A 351 2.68 3.52 3.08
C ASN A 351 2.72 4.24 4.42
N ASN A 352 1.93 5.31 4.55
CA ASN A 352 1.71 6.00 5.81
C ASN A 352 1.42 4.97 6.92
N GLY A 353 1.87 5.25 8.16
CA GLY A 353 1.73 4.32 9.28
C GLY A 353 2.66 3.12 9.22
N ARG A 354 3.20 2.76 8.07
CA ARG A 354 4.30 1.78 7.88
C ARG A 354 4.07 0.46 8.62
N GLY A 355 2.81 0.04 8.75
CA GLY A 355 2.42 -1.15 9.52
C GLY A 355 2.40 -0.96 11.04
N LEU A 356 2.73 0.22 11.57
CA LEU A 356 2.59 0.52 13.00
C LEU A 356 1.16 0.89 13.38
N GLU A 357 0.33 1.19 12.40
CA GLU A 357 -1.09 1.51 12.54
C GLU A 357 -1.95 0.41 11.87
N PRO A 358 -2.31 -0.67 12.61
CA PRO A 358 -2.99 -1.82 12.03
C PRO A 358 -4.32 -1.51 11.35
N LEU A 359 -5.00 -0.44 11.77
CA LEU A 359 -6.28 0.00 11.17
C LEU A 359 -6.11 1.02 10.03
N GLN A 360 -4.89 1.37 9.64
CA GLN A 360 -4.73 2.12 8.42
C GLN A 360 -5.32 1.33 7.25
N TYR A 361 -6.07 2.00 6.38
CA TYR A 361 -6.87 1.34 5.32
C TYR A 361 -7.87 0.31 5.88
N LEU A 362 -8.30 0.46 7.13
CA LEU A 362 -9.15 -0.45 7.90
C LEU A 362 -8.49 -1.81 8.22
N ASP A 363 -7.62 -2.30 7.35
CA ASP A 363 -6.79 -3.50 7.52
C ASP A 363 -5.49 -3.32 6.73
N TYR A 364 -4.46 -2.82 7.40
CA TYR A 364 -3.17 -2.54 6.77
C TYR A 364 -2.56 -3.77 6.12
N PHE A 365 -2.48 -4.87 6.88
CA PHE A 365 -1.81 -6.09 6.47
C PHE A 365 -2.39 -6.64 5.16
N ARG A 366 -3.70 -6.66 5.09
CA ARG A 366 -4.44 -7.18 3.96
C ARG A 366 -4.40 -6.25 2.75
N MET A 367 -4.50 -4.93 2.95
CA MET A 367 -4.43 -3.97 1.84
C MET A 367 -3.04 -3.94 1.19
N ILE A 368 -1.98 -3.98 2.00
CA ILE A 368 -0.61 -3.94 1.49
C ILE A 368 -0.21 -5.25 0.78
N SER A 369 -0.88 -6.34 1.06
CA SER A 369 -0.67 -7.59 0.32
C SER A 369 -0.97 -7.51 -1.19
N TRP A 370 -1.70 -6.48 -1.63
CA TRP A 370 -1.99 -6.21 -3.03
C TRP A 370 -0.90 -5.44 -3.78
N PHE A 371 0.24 -5.22 -3.16
CA PHE A 371 1.45 -4.77 -3.85
C PHE A 371 2.33 -5.96 -4.20
N THR A 372 3.07 -5.89 -5.31
CA THR A 372 3.99 -6.97 -5.69
C THR A 372 5.31 -6.90 -4.94
N ALA A 373 5.63 -5.74 -4.38
CA ALA A 373 6.72 -5.53 -3.44
C ALA A 373 6.22 -4.68 -2.26
N PRO A 374 5.56 -5.31 -1.26
CA PRO A 374 5.21 -4.63 -0.02
C PRO A 374 6.44 -4.00 0.62
N GLY A 375 6.28 -2.82 1.21
CA GLY A 375 7.45 -2.15 1.76
C GLY A 375 7.13 -1.12 2.82
N ASN A 376 8.16 -0.46 3.25
CA ASN A 376 8.10 0.62 4.22
C ASN A 376 9.17 1.65 3.96
N ASP A 377 8.86 2.88 4.36
CA ASP A 377 9.82 3.94 4.54
C ASP A 377 10.60 3.73 5.86
N ALA A 378 11.91 3.84 5.79
CA ALA A 378 12.81 3.76 6.91
C ALA A 378 13.56 5.09 7.08
N PRO A 379 12.91 6.13 7.64
CA PRO A 379 13.59 7.38 7.93
C PRO A 379 14.67 7.15 8.97
N ALA A 380 15.70 7.92 8.91
CA ALA A 380 16.97 7.71 9.55
C ALA A 380 16.98 7.53 11.07
N LYS A 381 16.30 8.38 11.78
CA LYS A 381 16.34 8.37 13.25
C LYS A 381 14.99 7.93 13.77
N GLY A 382 14.89 6.67 14.14
CA GLY A 382 13.69 6.10 14.73
C GLY A 382 12.92 5.15 13.82
N SER A 383 13.45 4.80 12.65
CA SER A 383 12.90 3.68 11.92
C SER A 383 13.05 2.43 12.76
N SER A 384 11.95 1.76 13.00
CA SER A 384 11.98 0.58 13.84
C SER A 384 12.07 -0.67 12.98
N PHE A 385 12.72 -1.68 13.53
CA PHE A 385 12.71 -3.05 13.02
C PHE A 385 11.27 -3.55 12.74
N ARG A 386 10.30 -3.11 13.54
CA ARG A 386 8.89 -3.46 13.44
C ARG A 386 8.30 -3.19 12.05
N GLN A 387 8.57 -2.00 11.49
CA GLN A 387 8.03 -1.58 10.18
C GLN A 387 8.44 -2.55 9.07
N THR A 388 9.75 -2.80 8.98
CA THR A 388 10.28 -3.72 7.97
C THR A 388 9.80 -5.14 8.22
N LYS A 389 9.68 -5.55 9.50
CA LYS A 389 9.18 -6.89 9.82
C LYS A 389 7.71 -7.08 9.47
N VAL A 390 6.87 -6.06 9.61
CA VAL A 390 5.48 -6.11 9.09
C VAL A 390 5.49 -6.30 7.58
N SER A 391 6.26 -5.50 6.85
CA SER A 391 6.32 -5.56 5.37
C SER A 391 6.87 -6.90 4.88
N SER A 392 7.92 -7.45 5.52
CA SER A 392 8.48 -8.75 5.16
C SER A 392 7.53 -9.90 5.49
N SER A 393 6.82 -9.83 6.62
CA SER A 393 5.79 -10.82 6.96
C SER A 393 4.66 -10.87 5.92
N ILE A 394 4.21 -9.71 5.43
CA ILE A 394 3.25 -9.64 4.32
C ILE A 394 3.86 -10.29 3.07
N THR A 395 5.12 -10.00 2.78
CA THR A 395 5.86 -10.57 1.64
C THR A 395 5.87 -12.10 1.71
N HIS A 396 6.20 -12.68 2.86
CA HIS A 396 6.22 -14.13 3.08
C HIS A 396 4.82 -14.75 2.93
N LEU A 397 3.85 -14.27 3.67
CA LEU A 397 2.50 -14.85 3.73
C LEU A 397 1.70 -14.71 2.44
N TYR A 398 1.98 -13.69 1.64
CA TYR A 398 1.34 -13.50 0.34
C TYR A 398 2.24 -13.83 -0.84
N GLN A 399 3.39 -14.49 -0.59
CA GLN A 399 4.34 -14.98 -1.59
C GLN A 399 4.76 -13.87 -2.58
N ARG A 400 5.12 -12.71 -2.06
CA ARG A 400 5.64 -11.62 -2.87
C ARG A 400 7.14 -11.80 -3.10
N PRO A 401 7.68 -11.40 -4.27
CA PRO A 401 9.08 -11.69 -4.60
C PRO A 401 10.09 -10.87 -3.80
N ARG A 402 9.73 -9.67 -3.37
CA ARG A 402 10.65 -8.73 -2.73
C ARG A 402 9.94 -7.86 -1.69
N THR A 403 10.70 -7.41 -0.70
CA THR A 403 10.25 -6.41 0.29
C THR A 403 10.95 -5.10 0.00
N TRP A 404 10.18 -4.06 -0.33
CA TRP A 404 10.69 -2.72 -0.63
C TRP A 404 11.16 -2.03 0.64
N LEU A 405 12.34 -1.42 0.59
CA LEU A 405 12.91 -0.63 1.67
C LEU A 405 13.29 0.74 1.12
N GLU A 406 12.46 1.74 1.31
CA GLU A 406 12.86 3.12 1.15
C GLU A 406 13.80 3.50 2.28
N ALA A 407 14.94 4.07 1.97
CA ALA A 407 16.02 4.31 2.92
C ALA A 407 16.90 5.47 2.43
N PHE A 408 17.33 6.25 3.18
CA PHE A 408 17.34 6.68 4.55
C PHE A 408 17.18 8.20 4.54
N HIS A 409 16.00 8.69 4.20
CA HIS A 409 15.77 10.13 4.17
C HIS A 409 15.88 10.73 5.58
N SER A 410 16.10 12.03 5.66
CA SER A 410 16.08 12.79 6.92
C SER A 410 17.09 12.34 7.99
N MET A 411 18.17 11.66 7.54
CA MET A 411 19.27 11.28 8.42
C MET A 411 20.07 12.47 8.98
N GLY A 412 20.08 13.57 8.24
CA GLY A 412 20.95 14.70 8.50
C GLY A 412 22.30 14.60 7.78
N TRP A 413 22.94 15.75 7.62
CA TRP A 413 24.26 15.86 6.97
C TRP A 413 25.41 15.30 7.81
N ASP A 414 25.19 15.00 9.07
CA ASP A 414 26.16 14.42 10.02
C ASP A 414 26.20 12.89 9.98
N SER A 415 25.43 12.25 9.13
CA SER A 415 25.40 10.80 8.99
C SER A 415 26.70 10.27 8.41
N ASN A 416 27.22 9.19 8.97
CA ASN A 416 28.46 8.55 8.52
C ASN A 416 28.22 7.14 7.97
N GLY A 417 29.25 6.58 7.33
CA GLY A 417 29.16 5.28 6.67
C GLY A 417 28.95 4.10 7.63
N GLU A 418 29.44 4.16 8.85
CA GLU A 418 29.26 3.12 9.87
C GLU A 418 27.80 3.05 10.29
N TRP A 419 27.20 4.19 10.58
CA TRP A 419 25.79 4.25 10.92
C TRP A 419 24.91 3.80 9.74
N LEU A 420 25.20 4.26 8.52
CA LEU A 420 24.47 3.86 7.31
C LEU A 420 24.50 2.35 7.09
N THR A 421 25.66 1.73 7.31
CA THR A 421 25.84 0.28 7.21
C THR A 421 25.04 -0.46 8.28
N SER A 422 25.11 -0.01 9.52
CA SER A 422 24.35 -0.59 10.62
C SER A 422 22.85 -0.53 10.40
N GLN A 423 22.32 0.58 9.88
CA GLN A 423 20.90 0.69 9.57
C GLN A 423 20.50 -0.23 8.41
N LEU A 424 21.30 -0.30 7.35
CA LEU A 424 21.05 -1.21 6.24
C LEU A 424 20.98 -2.66 6.71
N GLU A 425 21.98 -3.11 7.49
CA GLU A 425 22.03 -4.47 8.03
C GLU A 425 20.81 -4.77 8.90
N HIS A 426 20.43 -3.83 9.76
CA HIS A 426 19.28 -3.95 10.64
C HIS A 426 17.96 -4.18 9.85
N HIS A 427 17.72 -3.38 8.83
CA HIS A 427 16.51 -3.53 8.00
C HIS A 427 16.57 -4.77 7.09
N MET A 428 17.75 -5.14 6.59
CA MET A 428 17.91 -6.36 5.79
C MET A 428 17.72 -7.64 6.61
N ILE A 429 18.18 -7.67 7.87
CA ILE A 429 17.88 -8.77 8.80
C ILE A 429 16.38 -8.87 9.06
N ALA A 430 15.67 -7.75 9.10
CA ALA A 430 14.22 -7.73 9.21
C ALA A 430 13.48 -8.18 7.94
N GLY A 431 14.19 -8.44 6.84
CA GLY A 431 13.65 -8.94 5.58
C GLY A 431 13.46 -7.90 4.49
N GLY A 432 13.85 -6.62 4.70
CA GLY A 432 13.88 -5.59 3.66
C GLY A 432 15.01 -5.86 2.68
N ASN A 433 14.69 -6.37 1.49
CA ASN A 433 15.71 -6.86 0.55
C ASN A 433 15.73 -6.15 -0.82
N LEU A 434 14.90 -5.13 -1.03
CA LEU A 434 14.92 -4.28 -2.22
C LEU A 434 15.20 -2.84 -1.79
N LEU A 435 16.46 -2.42 -1.94
CA LEU A 435 16.92 -1.11 -1.46
C LEU A 435 16.52 0.01 -2.42
N CYS A 436 15.85 1.02 -1.90
CA CYS A 436 15.50 2.27 -2.57
C CYS A 436 16.04 3.45 -1.77
N LEU A 437 17.25 3.91 -2.09
CA LEU A 437 17.83 5.05 -1.37
C LEU A 437 17.12 6.36 -1.72
N HIS A 438 16.81 7.14 -0.71
CA HIS A 438 16.32 8.49 -0.85
C HIS A 438 17.46 9.49 -0.62
N GLY A 439 18.06 10.23 -1.65
CA GLY A 439 17.72 10.05 -3.04
C GLY A 439 18.78 10.67 -3.95
N LEU A 440 18.53 10.61 -5.21
CA LEU A 440 19.29 11.27 -6.28
C LEU A 440 18.52 12.48 -6.80
N TYR A 441 19.23 13.45 -7.37
CA TYR A 441 18.62 14.68 -7.88
C TYR A 441 19.16 15.00 -9.27
N TYR A 442 18.26 15.24 -10.23
CA TYR A 442 18.62 15.63 -11.60
C TYR A 442 19.38 16.95 -11.61
N SER A 443 18.95 17.90 -10.78
CA SER A 443 19.57 19.22 -10.67
C SER A 443 19.64 19.68 -9.22
N THR A 444 20.65 20.51 -8.92
CA THR A 444 20.77 21.22 -7.63
C THR A 444 20.15 22.63 -7.70
N HIS A 445 19.59 23.01 -8.84
CA HIS A 445 18.90 24.29 -8.97
C HIS A 445 17.66 24.35 -8.06
N GLY A 446 17.43 25.46 -7.39
CA GLY A 446 16.29 25.68 -6.51
C GLY A 446 16.38 25.02 -5.13
N GLY A 447 17.51 24.40 -4.78
CA GLY A 447 17.77 23.87 -3.43
C GLY A 447 17.00 22.59 -3.06
N TRP A 448 16.24 22.00 -3.97
CA TRP A 448 15.45 20.78 -3.69
C TRP A 448 16.30 19.60 -3.22
N TRP A 449 17.53 19.51 -3.66
CA TRP A 449 18.50 18.49 -3.29
C TRP A 449 18.88 18.49 -1.80
N GLU A 450 18.56 19.55 -1.07
CA GLU A 450 18.76 19.64 0.38
C GLU A 450 17.58 19.08 1.18
N TRP A 451 16.49 18.72 0.47
CA TRP A 451 15.34 18.15 1.15
C TRP A 451 15.64 16.74 1.63
N ALA A 452 15.33 16.49 2.89
CA ALA A 452 15.52 15.20 3.53
C ALA A 452 16.95 14.60 3.40
N PRO A 453 18.02 15.32 3.81
CA PRO A 453 19.39 14.85 3.68
C PRO A 453 19.65 13.50 4.39
N PRO A 454 20.69 12.75 3.98
CA PRO A 454 21.74 13.12 3.03
C PRO A 454 21.33 12.89 1.58
N CYS A 455 22.09 13.50 0.67
CA CYS A 455 21.99 13.23 -0.75
C CYS A 455 22.91 12.07 -1.14
N PHE A 456 22.38 11.02 -1.74
CA PHE A 456 23.18 9.86 -2.21
C PHE A 456 23.65 10.04 -3.67
N HIS A 457 23.95 11.26 -4.04
CA HIS A 457 24.22 11.66 -5.40
C HIS A 457 25.72 11.68 -5.72
N PHE A 458 26.08 11.46 -6.99
CA PHE A 458 27.46 11.42 -7.46
C PHE A 458 28.22 12.77 -7.31
N ARG A 459 27.52 13.87 -7.07
CA ARG A 459 28.11 15.18 -6.77
C ARG A 459 28.66 15.30 -5.35
N MET A 460 28.35 14.35 -4.49
CA MET A 460 28.81 14.37 -3.10
C MET A 460 30.24 13.88 -2.97
N PRO A 461 31.06 14.50 -2.11
CA PRO A 461 32.47 14.15 -1.98
C PRO A 461 32.74 12.70 -1.56
N TYR A 462 31.80 12.04 -0.94
CA TYR A 462 31.90 10.63 -0.54
C TYR A 462 31.51 9.64 -1.64
N TRP A 463 31.10 10.09 -2.83
CA TRP A 463 30.68 9.20 -3.91
C TRP A 463 31.67 8.08 -4.29
N PRO A 464 33.00 8.30 -4.32
CA PRO A 464 33.95 7.23 -4.60
C PRO A 464 33.88 6.07 -3.60
N HIS A 465 33.47 6.35 -2.36
CA HIS A 465 33.27 5.35 -1.31
C HIS A 465 31.88 4.70 -1.41
N MET A 466 30.87 5.45 -1.85
CA MET A 466 29.51 4.94 -2.03
C MET A 466 29.45 3.78 -3.03
N LYS A 467 30.27 3.78 -4.09
CA LYS A 467 30.35 2.65 -5.03
C LYS A 467 30.64 1.32 -4.34
N LYS A 468 31.54 1.32 -3.35
CA LYS A 468 31.86 0.10 -2.58
C LYS A 468 30.73 -0.30 -1.64
N TRP A 469 30.12 0.67 -1.01
CA TRP A 469 28.99 0.44 -0.10
C TRP A 469 27.76 -0.08 -0.88
N LEU A 470 27.46 0.49 -2.04
CA LEU A 470 26.37 0.01 -2.92
C LEU A 470 26.62 -1.42 -3.40
N LYS A 471 27.87 -1.80 -3.73
CA LYS A 471 28.21 -3.20 -4.06
C LYS A 471 28.03 -4.15 -2.88
N TYR A 472 28.29 -3.69 -1.67
CA TYR A 472 27.99 -4.43 -0.45
C TYR A 472 26.49 -4.63 -0.27
N ALA A 473 25.71 -3.55 -0.40
CA ALA A 473 24.26 -3.59 -0.31
C ALA A 473 23.63 -4.52 -1.37
N GLU A 474 24.11 -4.49 -2.61
CA GLU A 474 23.70 -5.38 -3.70
C GLU A 474 23.92 -6.86 -3.35
N ARG A 475 25.07 -7.19 -2.77
CA ARG A 475 25.38 -8.57 -2.34
C ARG A 475 24.47 -9.03 -1.20
N LEU A 476 24.19 -8.17 -0.23
CA LEU A 476 23.22 -8.48 0.83
C LEU A 476 21.81 -8.65 0.28
N SER A 477 21.39 -7.74 -0.58
CA SER A 477 20.08 -7.81 -1.25
C SER A 477 19.95 -9.10 -2.05
N PHE A 478 20.98 -9.47 -2.83
CA PHE A 478 21.03 -10.73 -3.55
C PHE A 478 20.93 -11.93 -2.62
N LEU A 479 21.80 -12.01 -1.61
CA LEU A 479 21.86 -13.12 -0.66
C LEU A 479 20.52 -13.35 0.04
N LEU A 480 19.92 -12.26 0.56
CA LEU A 480 18.69 -12.30 1.35
C LEU A 480 17.41 -12.37 0.49
N SER A 481 17.56 -12.37 -0.82
CA SER A 481 16.46 -12.63 -1.77
C SER A 481 16.42 -14.06 -2.27
N GLN A 482 17.38 -14.92 -1.87
CA GLN A 482 17.43 -16.32 -2.33
C GLN A 482 16.86 -17.27 -1.27
N GLY A 483 16.21 -18.34 -1.75
CA GLY A 483 15.64 -19.36 -0.90
C GLY A 483 14.28 -18.98 -0.32
N VAL A 484 13.96 -19.53 0.84
CA VAL A 484 12.72 -19.29 1.58
C VAL A 484 13.05 -18.83 2.99
N HIS A 485 12.23 -17.95 3.53
CA HIS A 485 12.34 -17.53 4.91
C HIS A 485 12.05 -18.70 5.86
N VAL A 486 12.72 -18.73 7.01
CA VAL A 486 12.52 -19.77 8.02
C VAL A 486 12.51 -19.14 9.41
N CYS A 487 11.35 -19.17 10.05
CA CYS A 487 11.23 -18.87 11.46
C CYS A 487 10.20 -19.79 12.14
N ASP A 488 10.34 -19.98 13.45
CA ASP A 488 9.48 -20.88 14.23
C ASP A 488 8.26 -20.18 14.83
N ILE A 489 8.17 -18.86 14.78
CA ILE A 489 7.22 -18.05 15.57
C ILE A 489 6.34 -17.22 14.63
N ALA A 490 5.03 -17.36 14.79
CA ALA A 490 4.04 -16.43 14.24
C ALA A 490 3.42 -15.61 15.37
N VAL A 491 3.22 -14.32 15.17
CA VAL A 491 2.58 -13.40 16.11
C VAL A 491 1.35 -12.80 15.46
N LEU A 492 0.17 -13.02 16.01
CA LEU A 492 -1.08 -12.53 15.44
C LEU A 492 -1.09 -11.00 15.42
N TYR A 493 -1.31 -10.45 14.24
CA TYR A 493 -1.49 -9.01 14.05
C TYR A 493 -2.88 -8.58 14.55
N PRO A 494 -3.04 -7.45 15.25
CA PRO A 494 -4.19 -7.22 16.13
C PRO A 494 -5.42 -6.60 15.45
N THR A 495 -5.50 -6.62 14.13
CA THR A 495 -6.51 -5.91 13.32
C THR A 495 -7.93 -6.15 13.82
N GLU A 496 -8.34 -7.42 13.98
CA GLU A 496 -9.72 -7.78 14.35
C GLU A 496 -10.09 -7.28 15.76
N SER A 497 -9.15 -7.40 16.70
CA SER A 497 -9.37 -6.87 18.05
C SER A 497 -9.59 -5.36 18.04
N MET A 498 -8.82 -4.63 17.23
CA MET A 498 -8.93 -3.17 17.09
C MET A 498 -10.17 -2.75 16.30
N GLN A 499 -10.61 -3.52 15.31
CA GLN A 499 -11.86 -3.30 14.60
C GLN A 499 -13.07 -3.47 15.51
N ALA A 500 -13.06 -4.49 16.36
CA ALA A 500 -14.16 -4.81 17.28
C ALA A 500 -14.25 -3.82 18.45
N TYR A 501 -13.10 -3.44 19.00
CA TYR A 501 -12.98 -2.66 20.24
C TYR A 501 -12.07 -1.44 20.03
N PRO A 502 -12.62 -0.20 20.06
CA PRO A 502 -11.83 1.02 19.83
C PRO A 502 -10.76 1.30 20.89
N ASP A 503 -10.84 0.65 22.06
CA ASP A 503 -9.85 0.73 23.15
C ASP A 503 -8.76 -0.34 23.04
N ALA A 504 -8.85 -1.27 22.09
CA ALA A 504 -7.77 -2.18 21.79
C ALA A 504 -6.62 -1.44 21.10
N ASN A 505 -5.41 -1.79 21.47
CA ASN A 505 -4.20 -1.21 20.88
C ASN A 505 -3.14 -2.29 20.61
N PRO A 506 -2.14 -2.01 19.79
CA PRO A 506 -1.12 -2.97 19.42
C PRO A 506 0.03 -3.11 20.44
N ASP A 507 0.03 -2.39 21.57
CA ASP A 507 1.19 -2.25 22.45
C ASP A 507 1.69 -3.59 23.01
N VAL A 508 0.78 -4.50 23.38
CA VAL A 508 1.17 -5.82 23.89
C VAL A 508 1.91 -6.61 22.80
N MET A 509 1.43 -6.54 21.56
CA MET A 509 2.09 -7.18 20.42
C MET A 509 3.49 -6.60 20.20
N TRP A 510 3.61 -5.26 20.16
CA TRP A 510 4.90 -4.60 19.97
C TRP A 510 5.90 -4.95 21.06
N ASN A 511 5.47 -4.98 22.32
CA ASN A 511 6.33 -5.35 23.44
C ASN A 511 6.80 -6.82 23.37
N VAL A 512 5.94 -7.73 22.95
CA VAL A 512 6.30 -9.14 22.76
C VAL A 512 7.32 -9.27 21.62
N THR A 513 7.10 -8.63 20.50
CA THR A 513 7.97 -8.75 19.34
C THR A 513 9.32 -8.06 19.53
N ASP A 514 9.39 -6.96 20.29
CA ASP A 514 10.65 -6.36 20.69
C ASP A 514 11.48 -7.31 21.55
N GLN A 515 10.86 -7.98 22.54
CA GLN A 515 11.54 -8.97 23.37
C GLN A 515 12.04 -10.16 22.55
N LEU A 516 11.28 -10.64 21.56
CA LEU A 516 11.76 -11.68 20.65
C LEU A 516 13.01 -11.22 19.88
N SER A 517 12.96 -10.01 19.34
CA SER A 517 14.09 -9.41 18.61
C SER A 517 15.32 -9.23 19.50
N GLU A 518 15.16 -8.75 20.74
CA GLU A 518 16.24 -8.53 21.71
C GLU A 518 16.99 -9.83 22.06
N VAL A 519 16.29 -10.96 22.09
CA VAL A 519 16.91 -12.26 22.37
C VAL A 519 17.34 -13.01 21.10
N GLY A 520 17.22 -12.37 19.92
CA GLY A 520 17.65 -12.92 18.64
C GLY A 520 16.74 -14.01 18.06
N LEU A 521 15.46 -14.01 18.43
CA LEU A 521 14.45 -14.88 17.85
C LEU A 521 13.73 -14.17 16.72
N ASP A 522 13.73 -14.80 15.55
CA ASP A 522 12.97 -14.32 14.40
C ASP A 522 11.50 -14.77 14.48
N TYR A 523 10.62 -13.99 13.85
CA TYR A 523 9.18 -14.22 13.82
C TYR A 523 8.55 -13.58 12.58
N ASP A 524 7.35 -14.00 12.22
CA ASP A 524 6.46 -13.26 11.32
C ASP A 524 5.23 -12.77 12.07
N TYR A 525 4.74 -11.59 11.68
CA TYR A 525 3.35 -11.24 11.96
C TYR A 525 2.45 -12.05 11.04
N ILE A 526 1.32 -12.53 11.56
CA ILE A 526 0.31 -13.25 10.76
C ILE A 526 -1.04 -12.56 10.90
N ASP A 527 -1.67 -12.24 9.77
CA ASP A 527 -3.04 -11.75 9.76
C ASP A 527 -4.06 -12.91 9.92
N PHE A 528 -5.27 -12.58 10.33
CA PHE A 528 -6.29 -13.58 10.52
C PHE A 528 -6.67 -14.30 9.21
N HIS A 529 -6.65 -13.60 8.08
CA HIS A 529 -6.94 -14.20 6.78
C HIS A 529 -5.92 -15.27 6.36
N SER A 530 -4.64 -15.06 6.64
CA SER A 530 -3.59 -16.08 6.46
C SER A 530 -3.77 -17.21 7.47
N LEU A 531 -4.12 -16.89 8.72
CA LEU A 531 -4.37 -17.90 9.76
C LEU A 531 -5.55 -18.83 9.39
N GLN A 532 -6.62 -18.29 8.78
CA GLN A 532 -7.75 -19.11 8.31
C GLN A 532 -7.37 -20.11 7.21
N LYS A 533 -6.33 -19.84 6.44
CA LYS A 533 -5.82 -20.72 5.37
C LYS A 533 -4.76 -21.69 5.86
N ALA A 534 -4.28 -21.51 7.08
CA ALA A 534 -3.21 -22.32 7.62
C ALA A 534 -3.70 -23.72 7.97
N GLU A 535 -2.83 -24.69 7.77
CA GLU A 535 -3.05 -26.11 8.09
C GLU A 535 -2.09 -26.55 9.18
N ILE A 536 -2.48 -27.55 9.96
CA ILE A 536 -1.57 -28.17 10.94
C ILE A 536 -0.91 -29.39 10.30
N GLU A 537 0.37 -29.27 10.03
CA GLU A 537 1.20 -30.32 9.44
C GLU A 537 2.35 -30.69 10.37
N ASN A 538 2.45 -31.95 10.77
CA ASN A 538 3.53 -32.44 11.63
C ASN A 538 3.78 -31.61 12.91
N GLY A 539 2.72 -31.05 13.49
CA GLY A 539 2.80 -30.23 14.69
C GLY A 539 3.23 -28.78 14.46
N SER A 540 3.27 -28.35 13.21
CA SER A 540 3.53 -26.95 12.81
C SER A 540 2.32 -26.37 12.13
N LEU A 541 2.12 -25.06 12.27
CA LEU A 541 1.17 -24.25 11.52
C LEU A 541 1.80 -23.93 10.15
N SER A 542 1.26 -24.50 9.07
CA SER A 542 1.76 -24.34 7.70
C SER A 542 0.87 -23.40 6.91
N VAL A 543 1.44 -22.35 6.34
CA VAL A 543 0.75 -21.40 5.47
C VAL A 543 1.73 -20.74 4.48
N SER A 544 1.36 -20.67 3.21
CA SER A 544 2.13 -19.99 2.16
C SER A 544 3.60 -20.46 2.00
N GLY A 545 3.93 -21.65 2.49
CA GLY A 545 5.30 -22.19 2.52
C GLY A 545 6.03 -22.00 3.85
N GLU A 546 5.54 -21.11 4.71
CA GLU A 546 6.03 -20.92 6.08
C GLU A 546 5.58 -22.05 7.01
N LYS A 547 6.35 -22.33 8.08
CA LYS A 547 6.08 -23.39 9.05
C LYS A 547 6.40 -22.93 10.46
N TYR A 548 5.37 -22.50 11.18
CA TYR A 548 5.51 -21.99 12.54
C TYR A 548 5.23 -23.10 13.57
N LYS A 549 6.08 -23.19 14.59
CA LYS A 549 5.90 -24.09 15.75
C LYS A 549 5.16 -23.44 16.90
N VAL A 550 5.18 -22.11 16.95
CA VAL A 550 4.57 -21.29 17.99
C VAL A 550 3.69 -20.24 17.35
N LEU A 551 2.44 -20.15 17.80
CA LEU A 551 1.55 -19.04 17.50
C LEU A 551 1.33 -18.23 18.78
N ILE A 552 1.67 -16.95 18.75
CA ILE A 552 1.44 -16.00 19.85
C ILE A 552 0.21 -15.17 19.54
N LEU A 553 -0.72 -15.11 20.50
CA LEU A 553 -1.97 -14.33 20.44
C LEU A 553 -1.91 -13.18 21.47
N PRO A 554 -1.28 -12.04 21.13
CA PRO A 554 -1.06 -10.97 22.09
C PRO A 554 -2.38 -10.20 22.34
N ASP A 555 -2.88 -10.22 23.58
CA ASP A 555 -4.11 -9.53 24.03
C ASP A 555 -5.29 -9.61 23.01
N THR A 556 -5.46 -10.79 22.40
CA THR A 556 -6.48 -11.00 21.38
C THR A 556 -7.87 -11.00 22.00
N LYS A 557 -8.67 -9.96 21.71
CA LYS A 557 -10.01 -9.74 22.27
C LYS A 557 -11.12 -10.25 21.36
N ALA A 558 -10.89 -10.29 20.05
CA ALA A 558 -11.85 -10.74 19.05
C ALA A 558 -11.16 -11.34 17.84
N LEU A 559 -11.82 -12.32 17.25
CA LEU A 559 -11.51 -12.91 15.93
C LEU A 559 -12.82 -13.19 15.21
N HIS A 560 -12.76 -13.29 13.89
CA HIS A 560 -13.87 -13.84 13.10
C HIS A 560 -14.09 -15.33 13.47
N HIS A 561 -15.33 -15.78 13.28
CA HIS A 561 -15.71 -17.16 13.57
C HIS A 561 -15.41 -18.06 12.37
#